data_722ea8343d4c3bf0ff837e238c6880d4
#
_entry.id   722ea8343d4c3bf0ff837e238c6880d4
#
_cell.length_a   1.000
_cell.length_b   1.000
_cell.length_c   1.000
_cell.angle_alpha   90.00
_cell.angle_beta   90.00
_cell.angle_gamma   90.00
#
_symmetry.space_group_name_H-M   'P 1'
#
loop_
_entity.id
_entity.type
_entity.pdbx_description
1 polymer ?
#
loop_
_entity_poly.entity_id
_entity_poly.type
_entity_poly.pdbx_seq_one_letter_code
_entity_poly.pdbx_strand_id
1 'polypeptide(L)'
;MITGNYPNLRLRRSRKYNWSRRLIQENNLSSSDFILPIFLIDGKNKKEIIKTMPDVFKYTIDKLGIIVEKAIKNKIPMVALFPNTRQSIKNHLGTEALNEDNLVCKAIQYIKKRYKNDIGIMCDVALDPYTSHGHDGLLKSNYVLNDETVEVLINQSLLQAEMGCDVLAPSDMMDGRIGKIRKALDKEGYQMVQILSYAVKYASSFYGPFRDAVGSKGLLKGDKKNYQMDFRNSDEALREVSLDIKEGADMVMVKPGLPYLDIIKVVKDNFKIPVLAYQVSGEYSMLSSSIKKGLIDKNSILESLISFKRAGANAIVSYYADRIENLIK
;
A
#
# COMPACT_ATOMS: atom_id res chain seq x y z
N MET A 1 19.68 1.42 31.32
CA MET A 1 20.87 2.29 31.19
C MET A 1 22.08 1.40 30.97
N ILE A 2 22.94 1.66 29.96
CA ILE A 2 24.12 0.84 29.70
C ILE A 2 25.18 1.24 30.73
N THR A 3 25.62 0.28 31.55
CA THR A 3 26.67 0.48 32.55
C THR A 3 27.91 -0.33 32.14
N GLY A 4 29.03 0.33 31.97
CA GLY A 4 30.32 -0.28 31.64
C GLY A 4 31.20 0.67 30.84
N ASN A 5 32.52 0.56 31.04
CA ASN A 5 33.50 1.44 30.44
C ASN A 5 34.56 0.66 29.65
N TYR A 6 35.17 1.33 28.67
CA TYR A 6 36.41 0.88 28.05
C TYR A 6 37.52 0.80 29.12
N PRO A 7 38.37 -0.23 29.07
CA PRO A 7 38.52 -1.26 28.04
C PRO A 7 37.66 -2.50 28.24
N ASN A 8 36.92 -2.63 29.35
CA ASN A 8 36.13 -3.82 29.66
C ASN A 8 34.94 -3.99 28.75
N LEU A 9 34.22 -2.90 28.47
CA LEU A 9 33.13 -2.85 27.48
C LEU A 9 33.64 -2.50 26.10
N ARG A 10 33.47 -3.41 25.14
CA ARG A 10 33.90 -3.22 23.74
C ARG A 10 32.84 -3.75 22.79
N LEU A 11 31.97 -2.89 22.29
CA LEU A 11 30.88 -3.25 21.37
C LEU A 11 31.36 -3.85 20.03
N ARG A 12 32.63 -3.63 19.66
CA ARG A 12 33.25 -4.23 18.45
C ARG A 12 33.39 -5.75 18.54
N ARG A 13 33.35 -6.36 19.72
CA ARG A 13 33.49 -7.82 19.89
C ARG A 13 32.41 -8.57 19.10
N SER A 14 31.17 -8.16 19.23
CA SER A 14 30.03 -8.78 18.54
C SER A 14 30.00 -8.50 17.03
N ARG A 15 30.75 -7.50 16.55
CA ARG A 15 30.82 -7.16 15.12
C ARG A 15 31.94 -7.88 14.36
N LYS A 16 32.89 -8.54 15.06
CA LYS A 16 34.10 -9.09 14.48
C LYS A 16 33.84 -10.19 13.44
N TYR A 17 32.94 -11.12 13.75
CA TYR A 17 32.67 -12.29 12.94
C TYR A 17 31.26 -12.28 12.36
N ASN A 18 31.09 -12.86 11.16
CA ASN A 18 29.78 -12.91 10.51
C ASN A 18 28.74 -13.70 11.34
N TRP A 19 29.15 -14.86 11.90
CA TRP A 19 28.25 -15.65 12.75
C TRP A 19 27.76 -14.84 13.96
N SER A 20 28.62 -14.04 14.57
CA SER A 20 28.29 -13.20 15.72
C SER A 20 27.30 -12.09 15.33
N ARG A 21 27.55 -11.42 14.20
CA ARG A 21 26.61 -10.38 13.69
C ARG A 21 25.24 -10.96 13.38
N ARG A 22 25.18 -12.15 12.77
CA ARG A 22 23.90 -12.84 12.51
C ARG A 22 23.16 -13.23 13.78
N LEU A 23 23.91 -13.68 14.82
CA LEU A 23 23.32 -14.10 16.09
C LEU A 23 22.62 -12.96 16.84
N ILE A 24 23.17 -11.75 16.78
CA ILE A 24 22.65 -10.59 17.52
C ILE A 24 21.77 -9.68 16.69
N GLN A 25 21.44 -10.07 15.46
CA GLN A 25 20.60 -9.33 14.56
C GLN A 25 19.16 -9.24 15.11
N GLU A 26 18.67 -8.03 15.31
CA GLU A 26 17.38 -7.78 15.95
C GLU A 26 16.21 -7.86 14.95
N ASN A 27 16.45 -7.51 13.68
CA ASN A 27 15.42 -7.46 12.66
C ASN A 27 15.82 -8.28 11.43
N ASN A 28 14.88 -9.06 10.94
CA ASN A 28 15.02 -9.87 9.73
C ASN A 28 13.88 -9.54 8.75
N LEU A 29 14.12 -9.84 7.47
CA LEU A 29 13.10 -9.84 6.42
C LEU A 29 12.87 -11.26 5.93
N SER A 30 11.60 -11.56 5.69
CA SER A 30 11.17 -12.75 4.97
C SER A 30 10.21 -12.36 3.84
N SER A 31 9.97 -13.26 2.91
CA SER A 31 8.95 -13.04 1.86
C SER A 31 7.56 -12.76 2.43
N SER A 32 7.26 -13.32 3.61
CA SER A 32 5.97 -13.13 4.29
C SER A 32 5.76 -11.72 4.85
N ASP A 33 6.80 -10.89 4.87
CA ASP A 33 6.68 -9.49 5.30
C ASP A 33 6.19 -8.56 4.18
N PHE A 34 5.88 -9.09 2.98
CA PHE A 34 5.62 -8.24 1.81
C PHE A 34 4.21 -8.40 1.25
N ILE A 35 3.69 -7.28 0.73
CA ILE A 35 2.50 -7.21 -0.12
C ILE A 35 2.96 -6.69 -1.48
N LEU A 36 2.60 -7.39 -2.55
CA LEU A 36 2.98 -7.02 -3.92
C LEU A 36 1.90 -6.17 -4.59
N PRO A 37 2.16 -4.87 -4.87
CA PRO A 37 1.23 -4.05 -5.66
C PRO A 37 1.27 -4.44 -7.14
N ILE A 38 0.09 -4.61 -7.73
CA ILE A 38 -0.11 -4.98 -9.13
C ILE A 38 -0.97 -3.93 -9.82
N PHE A 39 -0.50 -3.43 -10.96
CA PHE A 39 -1.26 -2.51 -11.80
C PHE A 39 -2.01 -3.25 -12.90
N LEU A 40 -3.30 -2.96 -13.01
CA LEU A 40 -4.22 -3.56 -13.99
C LEU A 40 -4.44 -2.60 -15.15
N ILE A 41 -4.49 -3.14 -16.37
CA ILE A 41 -4.89 -2.40 -17.58
C ILE A 41 -5.97 -3.14 -18.32
N ASP A 42 -6.74 -2.39 -19.07
CA ASP A 42 -7.75 -2.93 -19.96
C ASP A 42 -7.14 -3.47 -21.27
N GLY A 43 -7.87 -4.40 -21.90
CA GLY A 43 -7.48 -5.02 -23.14
C GLY A 43 -7.20 -6.51 -23.02
N LYS A 44 -6.42 -7.05 -23.96
CA LYS A 44 -6.10 -8.48 -24.04
C LYS A 44 -4.63 -8.67 -24.42
N ASN A 45 -4.00 -9.67 -23.79
CA ASN A 45 -2.64 -10.12 -24.08
C ASN A 45 -1.56 -9.03 -23.95
N LYS A 46 -1.67 -8.13 -22.94
CA LYS A 46 -0.71 -7.05 -22.72
C LYS A 46 0.00 -7.18 -21.39
N LYS A 47 1.31 -6.86 -21.43
CA LYS A 47 2.18 -6.57 -20.29
C LYS A 47 2.96 -5.32 -20.65
N GLU A 48 2.66 -4.19 -20.03
CA GLU A 48 3.22 -2.87 -20.37
C GLU A 48 4.12 -2.36 -19.26
N ILE A 49 5.34 -1.91 -19.62
CA ILE A 49 6.26 -1.31 -18.65
C ILE A 49 5.75 0.07 -18.19
N ILE A 50 5.91 0.37 -16.91
CA ILE A 50 5.68 1.72 -16.37
C ILE A 50 7.00 2.50 -16.48
N LYS A 51 7.07 3.45 -17.41
CA LYS A 51 8.32 4.17 -17.75
C LYS A 51 8.98 4.86 -16.55
N THR A 52 8.19 5.32 -15.60
CA THR A 52 8.65 6.01 -14.38
C THR A 52 8.99 5.06 -13.23
N MET A 53 8.75 3.74 -13.39
CA MET A 53 9.02 2.73 -12.37
C MET A 53 9.78 1.55 -13.01
N PRO A 54 11.13 1.55 -12.96
CA PRO A 54 11.93 0.49 -13.57
C PRO A 54 11.49 -0.91 -13.14
N ASP A 55 11.35 -1.84 -14.10
CA ASP A 55 10.96 -3.25 -13.89
C ASP A 55 9.56 -3.48 -13.30
N VAL A 56 8.71 -2.46 -13.22
CA VAL A 56 7.31 -2.57 -12.84
C VAL A 56 6.42 -2.51 -14.08
N PHE A 57 5.41 -3.39 -14.13
CA PHE A 57 4.54 -3.55 -15.30
C PHE A 57 3.06 -3.43 -14.92
N LYS A 58 2.26 -3.05 -15.90
CA LYS A 58 0.80 -3.19 -15.89
C LYS A 58 0.42 -4.47 -16.62
N TYR A 59 -0.64 -5.13 -16.16
CA TYR A 59 -1.08 -6.41 -16.72
C TYR A 59 -2.56 -6.37 -17.12
N THR A 60 -2.92 -6.93 -18.27
CA THR A 60 -4.30 -7.29 -18.57
C THR A 60 -4.73 -8.52 -17.77
N ILE A 61 -6.04 -8.72 -17.58
CA ILE A 61 -6.58 -9.80 -16.75
C ILE A 61 -6.07 -11.18 -17.17
N ASP A 62 -6.02 -11.45 -18.48
CA ASP A 62 -5.51 -12.71 -19.04
C ASP A 62 -3.99 -12.93 -18.82
N LYS A 63 -3.23 -11.88 -18.51
CA LYS A 63 -1.79 -11.94 -18.18
C LYS A 63 -1.51 -11.83 -16.68
N LEU A 64 -2.53 -11.62 -15.87
CA LEU A 64 -2.39 -11.43 -14.43
C LEU A 64 -1.75 -12.64 -13.73
N GLY A 65 -1.99 -13.85 -14.24
CA GLY A 65 -1.37 -15.09 -13.76
C GLY A 65 0.15 -15.04 -13.69
N ILE A 66 0.81 -14.35 -14.62
CA ILE A 66 2.29 -14.26 -14.65
C ILE A 66 2.86 -13.71 -13.35
N ILE A 67 2.25 -12.65 -12.84
CA ILE A 67 2.76 -11.96 -11.63
C ILE A 67 2.20 -12.59 -10.35
N VAL A 68 0.98 -13.10 -10.37
CA VAL A 68 0.36 -13.79 -9.23
C VAL A 68 1.09 -15.12 -8.95
N GLU A 69 1.37 -15.94 -9.96
CA GLU A 69 2.13 -17.18 -9.82
C GLU A 69 3.55 -16.92 -9.31
N LYS A 70 4.18 -15.83 -9.79
CA LYS A 70 5.48 -15.38 -9.27
C LYS A 70 5.40 -15.01 -7.79
N ALA A 71 4.34 -14.31 -7.35
CA ALA A 71 4.14 -13.95 -5.95
C ALA A 71 3.96 -15.20 -5.08
N ILE A 72 3.11 -16.15 -5.49
CA ILE A 72 2.89 -17.42 -4.79
C ILE A 72 4.20 -18.22 -4.68
N LYS A 73 4.94 -18.37 -5.80
CA LYS A 73 6.24 -19.06 -5.82
C LYS A 73 7.23 -18.43 -4.84
N ASN A 74 7.25 -17.11 -4.75
CA ASN A 74 8.11 -16.34 -3.84
C ASN A 74 7.53 -16.26 -2.41
N LYS A 75 6.45 -17.00 -2.11
CA LYS A 75 5.80 -17.03 -0.78
C LYS A 75 5.35 -15.65 -0.30
N ILE A 76 4.97 -14.76 -1.21
CA ILE A 76 4.36 -13.47 -0.89
C ILE A 76 2.90 -13.75 -0.49
N PRO A 77 2.46 -13.34 0.72
CA PRO A 77 1.15 -13.74 1.22
C PRO A 77 -0.02 -12.98 0.57
N MET A 78 0.22 -11.80 0.00
CA MET A 78 -0.85 -10.93 -0.47
C MET A 78 -0.44 -10.08 -1.67
N VAL A 79 -1.39 -9.85 -2.58
CA VAL A 79 -1.27 -8.87 -3.68
C VAL A 79 -2.22 -7.71 -3.45
N ALA A 80 -1.83 -6.50 -3.87
CA ALA A 80 -2.65 -5.30 -3.81
C ALA A 80 -3.00 -4.84 -5.24
N LEU A 81 -4.27 -4.65 -5.55
CA LEU A 81 -4.76 -4.39 -6.90
C LEU A 81 -5.02 -2.89 -7.14
N PHE A 82 -4.43 -2.32 -8.20
CA PHE A 82 -4.58 -0.93 -8.59
C PHE A 82 -4.96 -0.81 -10.07
N PRO A 83 -6.14 -0.28 -10.42
CA PRO A 83 -6.58 -0.19 -11.81
C PRO A 83 -6.00 1.03 -12.52
N ASN A 84 -5.61 0.87 -13.76
CA ASN A 84 -5.42 1.96 -14.72
C ASN A 84 -6.69 2.07 -15.58
N THR A 85 -7.67 2.78 -15.08
CA THR A 85 -8.96 2.98 -15.75
C THR A 85 -8.79 3.89 -16.96
N ARG A 86 -9.39 3.52 -18.11
CA ARG A 86 -9.37 4.34 -19.33
C ARG A 86 -10.03 5.71 -19.11
N GLN A 87 -9.46 6.76 -19.67
CA GLN A 87 -10.00 8.11 -19.53
C GLN A 87 -11.44 8.25 -20.04
N SER A 88 -11.80 7.47 -21.08
CA SER A 88 -13.13 7.52 -21.69
C SER A 88 -14.28 7.08 -20.78
N ILE A 89 -13.98 6.31 -19.71
CA ILE A 89 -15.00 5.83 -18.76
C ILE A 89 -14.87 6.50 -17.38
N LYS A 90 -13.87 7.36 -17.18
CA LYS A 90 -13.78 8.21 -15.99
C LYS A 90 -14.82 9.33 -16.07
N ASN A 91 -15.50 9.61 -14.97
CA ASN A 91 -16.44 10.72 -14.88
C ASN A 91 -16.30 11.48 -13.55
N HIS A 92 -17.07 12.54 -13.38
CA HIS A 92 -17.00 13.39 -12.20
C HIS A 92 -17.37 12.64 -10.89
N LEU A 93 -18.26 11.67 -10.99
CA LEU A 93 -18.78 10.90 -9.85
C LEU A 93 -17.99 9.60 -9.59
N GLY A 94 -17.04 9.23 -10.47
CA GLY A 94 -16.28 7.98 -10.31
C GLY A 94 -17.13 6.71 -10.41
N THR A 95 -18.23 6.72 -11.18
CA THR A 95 -19.22 5.64 -11.21
C THR A 95 -18.65 4.29 -11.62
N GLU A 96 -17.54 4.26 -12.35
CA GLU A 96 -16.87 3.00 -12.70
C GLU A 96 -16.36 2.23 -11.46
N ALA A 97 -16.20 2.88 -10.30
CA ALA A 97 -15.89 2.21 -9.04
C ALA A 97 -16.97 1.22 -8.59
N LEU A 98 -18.23 1.47 -9.01
CA LEU A 98 -19.42 0.67 -8.68
C LEU A 98 -19.86 -0.26 -9.81
N ASN A 99 -19.09 -0.35 -10.89
CA ASN A 99 -19.36 -1.26 -12.00
C ASN A 99 -18.81 -2.66 -11.66
N GLU A 100 -19.69 -3.67 -11.61
CA GLU A 100 -19.32 -5.08 -11.36
C GLU A 100 -18.30 -5.62 -12.39
N ASP A 101 -18.28 -5.03 -13.58
CA ASP A 101 -17.39 -5.38 -14.68
C ASP A 101 -16.10 -4.55 -14.72
N ASN A 102 -15.79 -3.77 -13.69
CA ASN A 102 -14.56 -2.99 -13.65
C ASN A 102 -13.31 -3.87 -13.53
N LEU A 103 -12.14 -3.30 -13.79
CA LEU A 103 -10.86 -4.04 -13.79
C LEU A 103 -10.54 -4.73 -12.47
N VAL A 104 -10.88 -4.11 -11.33
CA VAL A 104 -10.60 -4.67 -10.00
C VAL A 104 -11.49 -5.88 -9.75
N CYS A 105 -12.79 -5.77 -10.00
CA CYS A 105 -13.76 -6.87 -9.86
C CYS A 105 -13.36 -8.08 -10.72
N LYS A 106 -13.01 -7.85 -11.98
CA LYS A 106 -12.51 -8.91 -12.89
C LYS A 106 -11.22 -9.55 -12.39
N ALA A 107 -10.30 -8.76 -11.83
CA ALA A 107 -9.05 -9.27 -11.28
C ALA A 107 -9.28 -10.14 -10.03
N ILE A 108 -10.14 -9.70 -9.11
CA ILE A 108 -10.51 -10.46 -7.91
C ILE A 108 -11.09 -11.82 -8.32
N GLN A 109 -12.10 -11.83 -9.18
CA GLN A 109 -12.73 -13.06 -9.67
C GLN A 109 -11.74 -13.99 -10.36
N TYR A 110 -10.86 -13.44 -11.22
CA TYR A 110 -9.82 -14.23 -11.90
C TYR A 110 -8.88 -14.91 -10.88
N ILE A 111 -8.38 -14.15 -9.88
CA ILE A 111 -7.45 -14.67 -8.87
C ILE A 111 -8.15 -15.71 -7.99
N LYS A 112 -9.33 -15.41 -7.46
CA LYS A 112 -10.09 -16.33 -6.59
C LYS A 112 -10.46 -17.64 -7.30
N LYS A 113 -10.92 -17.55 -8.53
CA LYS A 113 -11.25 -18.74 -9.33
C LYS A 113 -10.05 -19.66 -9.55
N ARG A 114 -8.84 -19.09 -9.75
CA ARG A 114 -7.65 -19.83 -10.17
C ARG A 114 -6.77 -20.27 -8.99
N TYR A 115 -6.61 -19.42 -7.99
CA TYR A 115 -5.65 -19.62 -6.89
C TYR A 115 -6.33 -19.75 -5.51
N LYS A 116 -7.64 -19.55 -5.43
CA LYS A 116 -8.42 -19.67 -4.18
C LYS A 116 -7.77 -18.90 -3.02
N ASN A 117 -7.28 -19.63 -2.01
CA ASN A 117 -6.67 -19.08 -0.80
C ASN A 117 -5.14 -19.18 -0.79
N ASP A 118 -4.50 -19.51 -1.91
CA ASP A 118 -3.03 -19.57 -1.99
C ASP A 118 -2.38 -18.18 -1.87
N ILE A 119 -3.17 -17.12 -2.10
CA ILE A 119 -2.73 -15.73 -1.96
C ILE A 119 -3.91 -14.83 -1.57
N GLY A 120 -3.67 -13.92 -0.62
CA GLY A 120 -4.64 -12.91 -0.22
C GLY A 120 -4.77 -11.78 -1.25
N ILE A 121 -5.94 -11.17 -1.34
CA ILE A 121 -6.23 -10.04 -2.23
C ILE A 121 -6.57 -8.82 -1.40
N MET A 122 -5.78 -7.75 -1.55
CA MET A 122 -6.05 -6.43 -1.01
C MET A 122 -6.55 -5.52 -2.13
N CYS A 123 -7.65 -4.81 -1.89
CA CYS A 123 -8.19 -3.84 -2.83
C CYS A 123 -8.20 -2.44 -2.23
N ASP A 124 -7.71 -1.49 -3.02
CA ASP A 124 -7.79 -0.07 -2.69
C ASP A 124 -9.24 0.41 -2.75
N VAL A 125 -9.69 1.15 -1.73
CA VAL A 125 -11.02 1.79 -1.69
C VAL A 125 -10.80 3.29 -1.75
N ALA A 126 -10.96 3.86 -2.95
CA ALA A 126 -10.82 5.28 -3.24
C ALA A 126 -11.34 5.56 -4.65
N LEU A 127 -11.66 6.81 -4.98
CA LEU A 127 -12.27 7.16 -6.25
C LEU A 127 -11.28 7.75 -7.27
N ASP A 128 -10.04 8.08 -6.92
CA ASP A 128 -9.08 8.72 -7.83
C ASP A 128 -8.74 7.91 -9.11
N PRO A 129 -8.79 6.54 -9.13
CA PRO A 129 -8.65 5.80 -10.36
C PRO A 129 -9.84 5.97 -11.32
N TYR A 130 -10.99 6.43 -10.84
CA TYR A 130 -12.27 6.45 -11.55
C TYR A 130 -12.80 7.86 -11.83
N THR A 131 -12.31 8.86 -11.08
CA THR A 131 -12.73 10.25 -11.26
C THR A 131 -11.99 10.95 -12.38
N SER A 132 -12.67 11.84 -13.12
CA SER A 132 -12.07 12.67 -14.17
C SER A 132 -11.23 13.82 -13.65
N HIS A 133 -11.30 14.14 -12.36
CA HIS A 133 -10.57 15.21 -11.67
C HIS A 133 -9.42 14.69 -10.78
N GLY A 134 -9.26 13.37 -10.63
CA GLY A 134 -8.14 12.74 -9.92
C GLY A 134 -8.12 12.87 -8.40
N HIS A 135 -9.21 13.32 -7.77
CA HIS A 135 -9.39 13.28 -6.30
C HIS A 135 -9.94 11.94 -5.82
N ASP A 136 -9.63 11.59 -4.57
CA ASP A 136 -10.03 10.32 -3.94
C ASP A 136 -11.53 10.26 -3.57
N GLY A 137 -12.25 11.38 -3.68
CA GLY A 137 -13.67 11.51 -3.37
C GLY A 137 -14.43 12.41 -4.34
N LEU A 138 -15.70 12.67 -4.05
CA LEU A 138 -16.59 13.51 -4.84
C LEU A 138 -16.22 14.98 -4.69
N LEU A 139 -16.05 15.69 -5.81
CA LEU A 139 -15.60 17.08 -5.84
C LEU A 139 -16.76 18.04 -6.10
N LYS A 140 -16.91 19.06 -5.26
CA LYS A 140 -17.83 20.18 -5.46
C LYS A 140 -17.11 21.48 -5.15
N SER A 141 -17.12 22.45 -6.07
CA SER A 141 -16.49 23.76 -5.89
C SER A 141 -15.04 23.71 -5.39
N ASN A 142 -14.24 22.79 -5.95
CA ASN A 142 -12.85 22.50 -5.57
C ASN A 142 -12.66 21.96 -4.14
N TYR A 143 -13.73 21.47 -3.50
CA TYR A 143 -13.70 20.83 -2.21
C TYR A 143 -14.20 19.39 -2.31
N VAL A 144 -13.50 18.44 -1.68
CA VAL A 144 -13.93 17.03 -1.63
C VAL A 144 -14.97 16.88 -0.52
N LEU A 145 -16.17 16.42 -0.90
CA LEU A 145 -17.27 16.20 0.01
C LEU A 145 -17.02 14.93 0.84
N ASN A 146 -17.00 15.03 2.15
CA ASN A 146 -16.74 13.91 3.04
C ASN A 146 -17.87 12.87 3.01
N ASP A 147 -19.06 13.27 3.47
CA ASP A 147 -20.16 12.34 3.77
C ASP A 147 -20.69 11.66 2.50
N GLU A 148 -20.85 12.41 1.43
CA GLU A 148 -21.28 11.87 0.13
C GLU A 148 -20.24 10.92 -0.47
N THR A 149 -18.95 11.20 -0.26
CA THR A 149 -17.88 10.29 -0.68
C THR A 149 -17.97 8.97 0.09
N VAL A 150 -18.12 9.03 1.41
CA VAL A 150 -18.21 7.83 2.27
C VAL A 150 -19.33 6.90 1.83
N GLU A 151 -20.50 7.44 1.41
CA GLU A 151 -21.60 6.61 0.89
C GLU A 151 -21.21 5.86 -0.38
N VAL A 152 -20.41 6.46 -1.26
CA VAL A 152 -19.90 5.78 -2.47
C VAL A 152 -18.85 4.72 -2.08
N LEU A 153 -17.97 5.02 -1.13
CA LEU A 153 -16.94 4.08 -0.66
C LEU A 153 -17.53 2.85 0.04
N ILE A 154 -18.65 2.99 0.75
CA ILE A 154 -19.41 1.85 1.30
C ILE A 154 -19.83 0.91 0.16
N ASN A 155 -20.46 1.44 -0.88
CA ASN A 155 -20.91 0.63 -2.01
C ASN A 155 -19.75 -0.01 -2.78
N GLN A 156 -18.62 0.71 -2.96
CA GLN A 156 -17.40 0.16 -3.54
C GLN A 156 -16.84 -0.99 -2.70
N SER A 157 -16.85 -0.84 -1.37
CA SER A 157 -16.38 -1.85 -0.43
C SER A 157 -17.24 -3.12 -0.45
N LEU A 158 -18.55 -2.97 -0.47
CA LEU A 158 -19.51 -4.09 -0.56
C LEU A 158 -19.31 -4.84 -1.88
N LEU A 159 -19.21 -4.13 -3.00
CA LEU A 159 -18.95 -4.73 -4.30
C LEU A 159 -17.63 -5.52 -4.33
N GLN A 160 -16.55 -4.96 -3.81
CA GLN A 160 -15.25 -5.64 -3.75
C GLN A 160 -15.31 -6.89 -2.84
N ALA A 161 -16.02 -6.82 -1.71
CA ALA A 161 -16.24 -7.95 -0.81
C ALA A 161 -17.05 -9.06 -1.50
N GLU A 162 -18.13 -8.73 -2.21
CA GLU A 162 -18.93 -9.65 -2.99
C GLU A 162 -18.12 -10.37 -4.07
N MET A 163 -17.19 -9.67 -4.73
CA MET A 163 -16.28 -10.27 -5.71
C MET A 163 -15.23 -11.20 -5.09
N GLY A 164 -15.07 -11.21 -3.75
CA GLY A 164 -14.18 -12.08 -3.01
C GLY A 164 -12.86 -11.43 -2.55
N CYS A 165 -12.83 -10.10 -2.38
CA CYS A 165 -11.69 -9.40 -1.77
C CYS A 165 -11.51 -9.85 -0.31
N ASP A 166 -10.26 -10.09 0.13
CA ASP A 166 -9.95 -10.51 1.50
C ASP A 166 -9.70 -9.32 2.43
N VAL A 167 -9.11 -8.25 1.90
CA VAL A 167 -8.72 -7.05 2.66
C VAL A 167 -9.13 -5.79 1.89
N LEU A 168 -10.03 -5.03 2.44
CA LEU A 168 -10.39 -3.71 1.95
C LEU A 168 -9.43 -2.68 2.54
N ALA A 169 -8.90 -1.79 1.70
CA ALA A 169 -7.87 -0.84 2.11
C ALA A 169 -8.29 0.60 1.77
N PRO A 170 -9.17 1.23 2.58
CA PRO A 170 -9.60 2.60 2.35
C PRO A 170 -8.44 3.58 2.40
N SER A 171 -8.16 4.23 1.26
CA SER A 171 -7.03 5.14 1.10
C SER A 171 -7.44 6.59 0.80
N ASP A 172 -8.71 6.88 0.90
CA ASP A 172 -9.36 8.14 0.56
C ASP A 172 -9.13 9.25 1.61
N MET A 173 -8.97 8.91 2.90
CA MET A 173 -8.80 9.80 4.05
C MET A 173 -10.07 10.60 4.43
N MET A 174 -11.27 10.10 4.13
CA MET A 174 -12.50 10.72 4.60
C MET A 174 -12.77 10.35 6.06
N ASP A 175 -13.32 11.29 6.83
CA ASP A 175 -13.67 11.07 8.24
C ASP A 175 -14.80 10.04 8.40
N GLY A 176 -14.68 9.11 9.36
CA GLY A 176 -15.72 8.13 9.71
C GLY A 176 -15.91 6.98 8.70
N ARG A 177 -15.08 6.90 7.65
CA ARG A 177 -15.20 5.91 6.58
C ARG A 177 -15.04 4.47 7.07
N ILE A 178 -14.10 4.25 7.99
CA ILE A 178 -13.80 2.90 8.48
C ILE A 178 -14.99 2.31 9.23
N GLY A 179 -15.59 3.09 10.14
CA GLY A 179 -16.74 2.65 10.92
C GLY A 179 -17.97 2.38 10.07
N LYS A 180 -18.23 3.23 9.07
CA LYS A 180 -19.36 3.04 8.16
C LYS A 180 -19.16 1.83 7.24
N ILE A 181 -17.96 1.63 6.68
CA ILE A 181 -17.62 0.45 5.87
C ILE A 181 -17.74 -0.81 6.72
N ARG A 182 -17.16 -0.87 7.93
CA ARG A 182 -17.23 -2.03 8.81
C ARG A 182 -18.67 -2.41 9.13
N LYS A 183 -19.49 -1.42 9.51
CA LYS A 183 -20.91 -1.63 9.80
C LYS A 183 -21.68 -2.19 8.59
N ALA A 184 -21.39 -1.70 7.39
CA ALA A 184 -22.05 -2.18 6.17
C ALA A 184 -21.64 -3.61 5.84
N LEU A 185 -20.36 -3.95 5.92
CA LEU A 185 -19.83 -5.30 5.73
C LEU A 185 -20.46 -6.30 6.71
N ASP A 186 -20.55 -5.94 7.98
CA ASP A 186 -21.14 -6.81 9.01
C ASP A 186 -22.63 -7.07 8.75
N LYS A 187 -23.37 -6.04 8.32
CA LYS A 187 -24.78 -6.13 8.00
C LYS A 187 -25.04 -7.05 6.80
N GLU A 188 -24.20 -6.99 5.78
CA GLU A 188 -24.33 -7.76 4.54
C GLU A 188 -23.66 -9.16 4.61
N GLY A 189 -23.18 -9.59 5.78
CA GLY A 189 -22.63 -10.94 5.99
C GLY A 189 -21.13 -11.10 5.69
N TYR A 190 -20.40 -9.98 5.50
CA TYR A 190 -18.97 -9.97 5.19
C TYR A 190 -18.09 -9.71 6.44
N GLN A 191 -18.46 -10.26 7.61
CA GLN A 191 -17.74 -10.03 8.89
C GLN A 191 -16.27 -10.45 8.84
N MET A 192 -15.92 -11.41 7.97
CA MET A 192 -14.55 -11.93 7.87
C MET A 192 -13.66 -11.16 6.89
N VAL A 193 -14.21 -10.19 6.16
CA VAL A 193 -13.41 -9.29 5.31
C VAL A 193 -12.67 -8.31 6.22
N GLN A 194 -11.35 -8.27 6.11
CA GLN A 194 -10.50 -7.39 6.92
C GLN A 194 -10.49 -5.96 6.38
N ILE A 195 -10.26 -5.00 7.26
CA ILE A 195 -10.05 -3.60 6.91
C ILE A 195 -8.62 -3.18 7.28
N LEU A 196 -7.83 -2.82 6.26
CA LEU A 196 -6.52 -2.18 6.41
C LEU A 196 -6.67 -0.68 6.15
N SER A 197 -6.82 0.11 7.20
CA SER A 197 -6.93 1.55 7.02
C SER A 197 -5.60 2.18 6.61
N TYR A 198 -5.61 3.01 5.57
CA TYR A 198 -4.55 3.98 5.32
C TYR A 198 -4.68 5.14 6.32
N ALA A 199 -4.65 4.82 7.61
CA ALA A 199 -4.89 5.75 8.72
C ALA A 199 -3.93 6.95 8.70
N VAL A 200 -2.71 6.76 8.16
CA VAL A 200 -1.68 7.79 8.11
C VAL A 200 -1.20 7.97 6.67
N LYS A 201 -1.96 8.76 5.90
CA LYS A 201 -1.60 9.08 4.50
C LYS A 201 -1.30 10.56 4.36
N TYR A 202 -0.05 10.89 4.11
CA TYR A 202 0.42 12.26 3.95
C TYR A 202 0.25 12.77 2.52
N ALA A 203 -0.04 14.07 2.37
CA ALA A 203 0.05 14.79 1.09
C ALA A 203 1.52 14.88 0.68
N SER A 204 1.97 13.97 -0.19
CA SER A 204 3.38 13.75 -0.47
C SER A 204 3.74 13.97 -1.94
N SER A 205 4.95 14.48 -2.17
CA SER A 205 5.55 14.59 -3.51
C SER A 205 6.08 13.25 -4.05
N PHE A 206 6.16 12.21 -3.21
CA PHE A 206 6.65 10.88 -3.61
C PHE A 206 5.61 10.03 -4.39
N TYR A 207 4.41 10.54 -4.69
CA TYR A 207 3.36 9.79 -5.43
C TYR A 207 3.45 9.94 -6.96
N GLY A 208 4.40 10.72 -7.49
CA GLY A 208 4.47 11.03 -8.92
C GLY A 208 4.38 9.80 -9.85
N PRO A 209 5.27 8.79 -9.71
CA PRO A 209 5.26 7.61 -10.57
C PRO A 209 3.98 6.75 -10.47
N PHE A 210 3.34 6.69 -9.29
CA PHE A 210 2.06 6.01 -9.13
C PHE A 210 0.95 6.64 -9.97
N ARG A 211 0.87 7.98 -10.02
CA ARG A 211 -0.12 8.68 -10.84
C ARG A 211 0.04 8.36 -12.33
N ASP A 212 1.28 8.14 -12.80
CA ASP A 212 1.56 7.68 -14.15
C ASP A 212 1.04 6.22 -14.36
N ALA A 213 1.27 5.35 -13.37
CA ALA A 213 0.87 3.96 -13.42
C ALA A 213 -0.66 3.76 -13.48
N VAL A 214 -1.44 4.52 -12.69
CA VAL A 214 -2.91 4.44 -12.67
C VAL A 214 -3.59 5.38 -13.67
N GLY A 215 -2.83 6.08 -14.52
CA GLY A 215 -3.37 6.97 -15.55
C GLY A 215 -4.07 8.22 -15.00
N SER A 216 -3.65 8.72 -13.83
CA SER A 216 -4.19 9.94 -13.21
C SER A 216 -3.24 11.14 -13.31
N LYS A 217 -2.08 10.99 -13.98
CA LYS A 217 -1.12 12.06 -14.18
C LYS A 217 -1.74 13.20 -14.97
N GLY A 218 -1.67 14.42 -14.42
CA GLY A 218 -2.23 15.62 -15.04
C GLY A 218 -3.74 15.82 -14.87
N LEU A 219 -4.45 14.89 -14.24
CA LEU A 219 -5.89 15.05 -13.97
C LEU A 219 -6.16 15.86 -12.70
N LEU A 220 -5.27 15.79 -11.71
CA LEU A 220 -5.49 16.43 -10.41
C LEU A 220 -5.65 17.94 -10.55
N LYS A 221 -6.82 18.45 -10.18
CA LYS A 221 -7.14 19.86 -10.07
C LYS A 221 -6.87 20.32 -8.64
N GLY A 222 -5.93 21.25 -8.45
CA GLY A 222 -5.51 21.68 -7.12
C GLY A 222 -4.56 20.68 -6.44
N ASP A 223 -4.75 20.45 -5.15
CA ASP A 223 -3.97 19.50 -4.35
C ASP A 223 -4.89 18.62 -3.47
N LYS A 224 -4.30 17.69 -2.72
CA LYS A 224 -5.02 16.77 -1.83
C LYS A 224 -4.89 17.15 -0.34
N LYS A 225 -4.39 18.36 -0.02
CA LYS A 225 -4.04 18.76 1.35
C LYS A 225 -5.25 19.01 2.25
N ASN A 226 -6.45 19.13 1.68
CA ASN A 226 -7.68 19.32 2.44
C ASN A 226 -8.24 18.02 3.02
N TYR A 227 -7.64 16.85 2.67
CA TYR A 227 -8.00 15.55 3.23
C TYR A 227 -6.83 14.60 3.47
N GLN A 228 -5.68 14.80 2.84
CA GLN A 228 -4.44 14.08 3.19
C GLN A 228 -3.64 14.91 4.20
N MET A 229 -3.00 14.23 5.15
CA MET A 229 -2.28 14.86 6.25
C MET A 229 -1.14 15.75 5.81
N ASP A 230 -0.86 16.82 6.55
CA ASP A 230 0.33 17.64 6.34
C ASP A 230 1.59 16.88 6.80
N PHE A 231 2.59 16.81 5.91
CA PHE A 231 3.84 16.08 6.18
C PHE A 231 4.67 16.65 7.36
N ARG A 232 4.29 17.80 7.92
CA ARG A 232 4.91 18.40 9.11
C ARG A 232 4.32 17.91 10.42
N ASN A 233 3.19 17.17 10.39
CA ASN A 233 2.44 16.77 11.58
C ASN A 233 2.75 15.32 11.95
N SER A 234 3.03 15.07 13.22
CA SER A 234 3.21 13.73 13.79
C SER A 234 2.07 13.34 14.75
N ASP A 235 1.60 14.26 15.59
CA ASP A 235 0.56 13.98 16.59
C ASP A 235 -0.80 13.70 15.94
N GLU A 236 -1.07 14.30 14.79
CA GLU A 236 -2.26 14.04 13.98
C GLU A 236 -2.35 12.56 13.60
N ALA A 237 -1.20 11.93 13.26
CA ALA A 237 -1.15 10.51 12.93
C ALA A 237 -1.67 9.61 14.08
N LEU A 238 -1.35 9.94 15.32
CA LEU A 238 -1.84 9.19 16.48
C LEU A 238 -3.36 9.34 16.66
N ARG A 239 -3.89 10.51 16.37
CA ARG A 239 -5.33 10.77 16.43
C ARG A 239 -6.09 9.99 15.35
N GLU A 240 -5.62 10.05 14.10
CA GLU A 240 -6.19 9.30 12.97
C GLU A 240 -6.19 7.80 13.24
N VAL A 241 -5.06 7.24 13.65
CA VAL A 241 -4.95 5.81 14.00
C VAL A 241 -5.90 5.44 15.13
N SER A 242 -6.01 6.28 16.18
CA SER A 242 -6.91 6.02 17.30
C SER A 242 -8.38 5.98 16.87
N LEU A 243 -8.78 6.87 15.96
CA LEU A 243 -10.14 6.90 15.40
C LEU A 243 -10.41 5.65 14.57
N ASP A 244 -9.55 5.33 13.63
CA ASP A 244 -9.73 4.17 12.74
C ASP A 244 -9.75 2.83 13.50
N ILE A 245 -8.94 2.69 14.55
CA ILE A 245 -9.00 1.50 15.44
C ILE A 245 -10.36 1.40 16.13
N LYS A 246 -10.87 2.50 16.69
CA LYS A 246 -12.19 2.55 17.34
C LYS A 246 -13.33 2.26 16.37
N GLU A 247 -13.14 2.62 15.12
CA GLU A 247 -14.09 2.41 14.01
C GLU A 247 -14.05 0.97 13.48
N GLY A 248 -13.06 0.14 13.87
CA GLY A 248 -13.00 -1.27 13.54
C GLY A 248 -11.98 -1.64 12.47
N ALA A 249 -10.90 -0.86 12.30
CA ALA A 249 -9.75 -1.27 11.50
C ALA A 249 -9.04 -2.47 12.12
N ASP A 250 -8.74 -3.50 11.32
CA ASP A 250 -7.96 -4.68 11.73
C ASP A 250 -6.45 -4.38 11.68
N MET A 251 -6.05 -3.50 10.78
CA MET A 251 -4.67 -3.11 10.52
C MET A 251 -4.63 -1.63 10.13
N VAL A 252 -3.48 -0.97 10.34
CA VAL A 252 -3.26 0.41 9.93
C VAL A 252 -2.01 0.55 9.07
N MET A 253 -1.98 1.52 8.17
CA MET A 253 -0.87 1.77 7.24
C MET A 253 -0.36 3.20 7.34
N VAL A 254 0.96 3.34 7.32
CA VAL A 254 1.68 4.62 7.15
C VAL A 254 2.14 4.74 5.69
N LYS A 255 1.76 5.83 5.02
CA LYS A 255 2.06 6.11 3.60
C LYS A 255 2.37 7.60 3.37
N PRO A 256 3.52 7.94 2.79
CA PRO A 256 4.67 7.10 2.42
C PRO A 256 5.35 6.44 3.62
N GLY A 257 6.34 5.57 3.35
CA GLY A 257 7.02 4.81 4.39
C GLY A 257 8.40 5.36 4.78
N LEU A 258 9.37 5.40 3.85
CA LEU A 258 10.77 5.69 4.18
C LEU A 258 11.00 7.08 4.81
N PRO A 259 10.36 8.17 4.33
CA PRO A 259 10.47 9.48 4.97
C PRO A 259 9.73 9.60 6.31
N TYR A 260 8.96 8.57 6.72
CA TYR A 260 8.09 8.55 7.89
C TYR A 260 8.36 7.36 8.82
N LEU A 261 9.64 6.94 8.93
CA LEU A 261 10.05 5.86 9.85
C LEU A 261 9.78 6.22 11.32
N ASP A 262 9.91 7.49 11.67
CA ASP A 262 9.54 8.06 12.96
C ASP A 262 8.05 7.86 13.26
N ILE A 263 7.19 8.08 12.27
CA ILE A 263 5.74 7.90 12.39
C ILE A 263 5.38 6.41 12.54
N ILE A 264 6.01 5.54 11.74
CA ILE A 264 5.84 4.08 11.89
C ILE A 264 6.20 3.67 13.33
N LYS A 265 7.32 4.18 13.84
CA LYS A 265 7.81 3.89 15.19
C LYS A 265 6.83 4.37 16.25
N VAL A 266 6.40 5.61 16.18
CA VAL A 266 5.51 6.18 17.21
C VAL A 266 4.12 5.52 17.19
N VAL A 267 3.58 5.19 16.01
CA VAL A 267 2.33 4.43 15.90
C VAL A 267 2.49 3.05 16.52
N LYS A 268 3.57 2.32 16.18
CA LYS A 268 3.83 0.98 16.72
C LYS A 268 4.01 0.96 18.25
N ASP A 269 4.63 1.96 18.80
CA ASP A 269 4.87 2.05 20.24
C ASP A 269 3.57 2.34 21.03
N ASN A 270 2.68 3.15 20.45
CA ASN A 270 1.44 3.56 21.10
C ASN A 270 0.28 2.58 20.92
N PHE A 271 0.22 1.87 19.78
CA PHE A 271 -0.89 0.99 19.46
C PHE A 271 -0.44 -0.46 19.25
N LYS A 272 -1.18 -1.41 19.88
CA LYS A 272 -0.91 -2.85 19.77
C LYS A 272 -1.70 -3.48 18.60
N ILE A 273 -1.68 -2.82 17.45
CA ILE A 273 -2.30 -3.24 16.20
C ILE A 273 -1.20 -3.57 15.17
N PRO A 274 -1.46 -4.42 14.16
CA PRO A 274 -0.54 -4.56 13.03
C PRO A 274 -0.37 -3.22 12.29
N VAL A 275 0.89 -2.77 12.16
CA VAL A 275 1.25 -1.55 11.44
C VAL A 275 1.92 -1.93 10.14
N LEU A 276 1.41 -1.45 9.03
CA LEU A 276 1.98 -1.64 7.71
C LEU A 276 2.63 -0.35 7.21
N ALA A 277 3.61 -0.48 6.33
CA ALA A 277 4.24 0.65 5.67
C ALA A 277 4.17 0.51 4.16
N TYR A 278 3.97 1.61 3.44
CA TYR A 278 4.01 1.61 1.98
C TYR A 278 5.30 2.27 1.48
N GLN A 279 6.22 1.49 0.92
CA GLN A 279 7.31 2.02 0.11
C GLN A 279 6.74 2.48 -1.22
N VAL A 280 6.41 3.77 -1.32
CA VAL A 280 5.66 4.30 -2.46
C VAL A 280 6.51 4.42 -3.73
N SER A 281 5.84 4.69 -4.83
CA SER A 281 6.44 4.71 -6.18
C SER A 281 7.64 5.64 -6.31
N GLY A 282 7.61 6.81 -5.67
CA GLY A 282 8.73 7.76 -5.68
C GLY A 282 9.94 7.23 -4.93
N GLU A 283 9.74 6.60 -3.77
CA GLU A 283 10.81 5.95 -2.99
C GLU A 283 11.45 4.82 -3.81
N TYR A 284 10.62 3.95 -4.40
CA TYR A 284 11.08 2.87 -5.27
C TYR A 284 11.88 3.40 -6.47
N SER A 285 11.34 4.40 -7.18
CA SER A 285 11.96 4.94 -8.40
C SER A 285 13.26 5.68 -8.08
N MET A 286 13.33 6.37 -6.95
CA MET A 286 14.54 7.05 -6.47
C MET A 286 15.67 6.03 -6.22
N LEU A 287 15.40 4.97 -5.46
CA LEU A 287 16.37 3.90 -5.20
C LEU A 287 16.79 3.20 -6.50
N SER A 288 15.83 2.73 -7.29
CA SER A 288 16.11 2.00 -8.53
C SER A 288 16.90 2.83 -9.54
N SER A 289 16.59 4.14 -9.66
CA SER A 289 17.30 5.03 -10.57
C SER A 289 18.71 5.35 -10.09
N SER A 290 18.89 5.53 -8.77
CA SER A 290 20.22 5.77 -8.17
C SER A 290 21.13 4.55 -8.30
N ILE A 291 20.60 3.35 -8.09
CA ILE A 291 21.33 2.09 -8.31
C ILE A 291 21.74 1.95 -9.78
N LYS A 292 20.78 2.18 -10.70
CA LYS A 292 21.06 2.08 -12.15
C LYS A 292 22.15 3.05 -12.62
N LYS A 293 22.25 4.21 -11.98
CA LYS A 293 23.29 5.22 -12.26
C LYS A 293 24.60 4.95 -11.51
N GLY A 294 24.70 3.92 -10.69
CA GLY A 294 25.89 3.61 -9.89
C GLY A 294 26.15 4.58 -8.74
N LEU A 295 25.16 5.38 -8.31
CA LEU A 295 25.31 6.35 -7.22
C LEU A 295 25.25 5.67 -5.83
N ILE A 296 24.51 4.57 -5.72
CA ILE A 296 24.40 3.76 -4.51
C ILE A 296 24.44 2.28 -4.87
N ASP A 297 24.86 1.43 -3.94
CA ASP A 297 24.90 -0.02 -4.10
C ASP A 297 23.51 -0.65 -4.03
N LYS A 298 23.31 -1.78 -4.71
CA LYS A 298 22.01 -2.49 -4.71
C LYS A 298 21.57 -2.98 -3.32
N ASN A 299 22.50 -3.15 -2.37
CA ASN A 299 22.18 -3.52 -1.00
C ASN A 299 21.39 -2.42 -0.27
N SER A 300 21.37 -1.19 -0.78
CA SER A 300 20.52 -0.11 -0.28
C SER A 300 19.02 -0.45 -0.34
N ILE A 301 18.60 -1.37 -1.23
CA ILE A 301 17.24 -1.89 -1.25
C ILE A 301 16.96 -2.64 0.05
N LEU A 302 17.82 -3.60 0.40
CA LEU A 302 17.67 -4.38 1.62
C LEU A 302 17.74 -3.49 2.86
N GLU A 303 18.68 -2.56 2.90
CA GLU A 303 18.83 -1.60 4.00
C GLU A 303 17.57 -0.75 4.19
N SER A 304 16.98 -0.24 3.11
CA SER A 304 15.72 0.52 3.16
C SER A 304 14.55 -0.33 3.67
N LEU A 305 14.44 -1.59 3.22
CA LEU A 305 13.37 -2.49 3.65
C LEU A 305 13.51 -2.92 5.11
N ILE A 306 14.73 -3.18 5.57
CA ILE A 306 15.02 -3.45 7.00
C ILE A 306 14.69 -2.24 7.87
N SER A 307 14.87 -1.02 7.37
CA SER A 307 14.55 0.18 8.14
C SER A 307 13.06 0.27 8.53
N PHE A 308 12.15 -0.19 7.67
CA PHE A 308 10.73 -0.32 8.01
C PHE A 308 10.49 -1.32 9.14
N LYS A 309 11.12 -2.49 9.08
CA LYS A 309 11.02 -3.51 10.15
C LYS A 309 11.58 -2.98 11.47
N ARG A 310 12.74 -2.31 11.42
CA ARG A 310 13.35 -1.69 12.60
C ARG A 310 12.49 -0.58 13.20
N ALA A 311 11.75 0.16 12.37
CA ALA A 311 10.75 1.11 12.83
C ALA A 311 9.51 0.45 13.43
N GLY A 312 9.28 -0.85 13.21
CA GLY A 312 8.19 -1.63 13.80
C GLY A 312 7.09 -2.06 12.83
N ALA A 313 7.28 -1.88 11.51
CA ALA A 313 6.31 -2.35 10.53
C ALA A 313 6.18 -3.89 10.57
N ASN A 314 4.95 -4.39 10.62
CA ASN A 314 4.63 -5.80 10.51
C ASN A 314 4.79 -6.30 9.07
N ALA A 315 4.28 -5.52 8.10
CA ALA A 315 4.43 -5.82 6.68
C ALA A 315 4.70 -4.55 5.86
N ILE A 316 5.18 -4.75 4.63
CA ILE A 316 5.61 -3.68 3.73
C ILE A 316 4.97 -3.88 2.36
N VAL A 317 4.21 -2.89 1.89
CA VAL A 317 3.82 -2.84 0.48
C VAL A 317 5.01 -2.30 -0.32
N SER A 318 5.57 -3.11 -1.20
CA SER A 318 6.74 -2.72 -1.98
C SER A 318 6.76 -3.34 -3.38
N TYR A 319 7.20 -2.56 -4.36
CA TYR A 319 7.41 -3.02 -5.74
C TYR A 319 8.64 -3.92 -5.88
N TYR A 320 9.48 -4.06 -4.84
CA TYR A 320 10.55 -5.05 -4.79
C TYR A 320 10.07 -6.43 -4.34
N ALA A 321 8.84 -6.58 -3.87
CA ALA A 321 8.31 -7.85 -3.36
C ALA A 321 8.43 -9.00 -4.38
N ASP A 322 8.23 -8.72 -5.66
CA ASP A 322 8.32 -9.74 -6.74
C ASP A 322 9.71 -10.37 -6.94
N ARG A 323 10.76 -9.77 -6.33
CA ARG A 323 12.16 -10.20 -6.44
C ARG A 323 12.88 -10.27 -5.09
N ILE A 324 12.12 -10.22 -3.99
CA ILE A 324 12.68 -10.13 -2.64
C ILE A 324 13.54 -11.35 -2.27
N GLU A 325 13.22 -12.55 -2.73
CA GLU A 325 14.02 -13.74 -2.47
C GLU A 325 15.48 -13.62 -2.94
N ASN A 326 15.73 -12.82 -3.99
CA ASN A 326 17.08 -12.58 -4.50
C ASN A 326 17.84 -11.52 -3.68
N LEU A 327 17.14 -10.80 -2.80
CA LEU A 327 17.70 -9.72 -1.98
C LEU A 327 17.96 -10.17 -0.54
N ILE A 328 17.19 -11.14 -0.03
CA ILE A 328 17.31 -11.64 1.36
C ILE A 328 18.16 -12.92 1.51
N LYS A 329 18.67 -13.47 0.40
CA LYS A 329 19.67 -14.56 0.39
C LYS A 329 21.02 -13.96 0.69
#